data_53ee2fc366179c1d2d4e9a8ad07e82d0
#
_entry.id   53ee2fc366179c1d2d4e9a8ad07e82d0
#
_cell.length_a   1.000
_cell.length_b   1.000
_cell.length_c   1.000
_cell.angle_alpha   90.00
_cell.angle_beta   90.00
_cell.angle_gamma   90.00
#
_symmetry.space_group_name_H-M   'P 1'
#
loop_
_entity.id
_entity.type
_entity.pdbx_description
1 polymer ?
#
loop_
_entity_poly.entity_id
_entity_poly.type
_entity_poly.pdbx_seq_one_letter_code
_entity_poly.pdbx_strand_id
1 'polypeptide(L)'
;MVTRVFVEKRKGFDVEARHMMADLRQNLGLKAIEDLRILNRYDVSGLSGEEFEAAARTILSEPNVDNVYDENYKISSEYHVFATEFLPGQYDQRADSASQCVQLLTQGERPQVAYAKVIAVKGDLSEEEMEKIKNYIVNPVESRLASMEKPETLDMKIDVPADVKRVTGMISWSDEELREYYGTMGFAMTFEDLAFCRDYFRDEEHRDPS
;
A
#
# COMPACT_ATOMS: atom_id res chain seq x y z
N MET A 1 12.28 -11.35 15.61
CA MET A 1 11.95 -10.01 16.18
C MET A 1 12.02 -9.01 15.06
N VAL A 2 11.08 -8.06 14.97
CA VAL A 2 11.12 -6.99 13.97
C VAL A 2 11.88 -5.80 14.53
N THR A 3 12.79 -5.24 13.74
CA THR A 3 13.52 -3.99 14.03
C THR A 3 13.14 -2.93 13.02
N ARG A 4 12.94 -1.70 13.47
CA ARG A 4 12.48 -0.58 12.63
C ARG A 4 13.54 0.51 12.52
N VAL A 5 13.65 1.08 11.32
CA VAL A 5 14.45 2.28 11.06
C VAL A 5 13.66 3.25 10.18
N PHE A 6 13.89 4.54 10.41
CA PHE A 6 13.39 5.60 9.52
C PHE A 6 14.59 6.29 8.86
N VAL A 7 14.47 6.54 7.56
CA VAL A 7 15.49 7.18 6.75
C VAL A 7 14.88 8.38 6.05
N GLU A 8 15.46 9.54 6.24
CA GLU A 8 14.99 10.80 5.68
C GLU A 8 16.10 11.50 4.92
N LYS A 9 15.80 12.00 3.73
CA LYS A 9 16.75 12.84 3.00
C LYS A 9 17.01 14.14 3.76
N ARG A 10 18.30 14.51 3.89
CA ARG A 10 18.69 15.78 4.49
C ARG A 10 18.17 16.96 3.68
N LYS A 11 17.96 18.08 4.34
CA LYS A 11 17.56 19.34 3.70
C LYS A 11 18.50 19.67 2.54
N GLY A 12 17.94 19.97 1.37
CA GLY A 12 18.67 20.15 0.11
C GLY A 12 18.71 18.91 -0.80
N PHE A 13 18.60 17.71 -0.23
CA PHE A 13 18.46 16.45 -0.96
C PHE A 13 17.01 15.91 -0.95
N ASP A 14 16.12 16.55 -0.24
CA ASP A 14 14.71 16.25 0.00
C ASP A 14 13.79 16.61 -1.19
N VAL A 15 14.25 16.30 -2.40
CA VAL A 15 13.56 16.68 -3.66
C VAL A 15 12.13 16.16 -3.71
N GLU A 16 11.92 14.91 -3.30
CA GLU A 16 10.58 14.30 -3.29
C GLU A 16 9.62 15.05 -2.36
N ALA A 17 10.06 15.38 -1.15
CA ALA A 17 9.24 16.11 -0.18
C ALA A 17 8.88 17.51 -0.68
N ARG A 18 9.85 18.22 -1.28
CA ARG A 18 9.60 19.54 -1.87
C ARG A 18 8.65 19.49 -3.06
N HIS A 19 8.78 18.51 -3.93
CA HIS A 19 7.87 18.33 -5.06
C HIS A 19 6.46 18.00 -4.58
N MET A 20 6.32 17.05 -3.64
CA MET A 20 5.01 16.71 -3.05
C MET A 20 4.36 17.93 -2.39
N MET A 21 5.12 18.73 -1.62
CA MET A 21 4.59 19.95 -1.03
C MET A 21 4.11 20.96 -2.09
N ALA A 22 4.89 21.14 -3.16
CA ALA A 22 4.51 22.03 -4.24
C ALA A 22 3.24 21.54 -4.95
N ASP A 23 3.14 20.25 -5.16
CA ASP A 23 2.01 19.60 -5.82
C ASP A 23 0.72 19.73 -5.00
N LEU A 24 0.78 19.46 -3.69
CA LEU A 24 -0.36 19.65 -2.78
C LEU A 24 -0.83 21.12 -2.72
N ARG A 25 0.10 22.06 -2.73
CA ARG A 25 -0.23 23.50 -2.75
C ARG A 25 -0.87 23.94 -4.06
N GLN A 26 -0.42 23.39 -5.21
CA GLN A 26 -0.89 23.78 -6.55
C GLN A 26 -2.18 23.07 -6.92
N ASN A 27 -2.23 21.76 -6.76
CA ASN A 27 -3.36 20.94 -7.24
C ASN A 27 -4.53 20.88 -6.26
N LEU A 28 -4.24 20.87 -4.94
CA LEU A 28 -5.29 20.90 -3.92
C LEU A 28 -5.56 22.32 -3.38
N GLY A 29 -4.77 23.32 -3.75
CA GLY A 29 -4.93 24.69 -3.28
C GLY A 29 -4.55 24.90 -1.81
N LEU A 30 -3.85 23.98 -1.17
CA LEU A 30 -3.55 23.96 0.27
C LEU A 30 -2.34 24.85 0.59
N LYS A 31 -2.54 26.16 0.54
CA LYS A 31 -1.46 27.17 0.78
C LYS A 31 -0.97 27.20 2.22
N ALA A 32 -1.75 26.67 3.17
CA ALA A 32 -1.42 26.63 4.59
C ALA A 32 -0.32 25.61 4.94
N ILE A 33 0.06 24.70 4.04
CA ILE A 33 1.17 23.78 4.26
C ILE A 33 2.47 24.59 4.39
N GLU A 34 3.14 24.49 5.53
CA GLU A 34 4.39 25.19 5.83
C GLU A 34 5.62 24.36 5.50
N ASP A 35 5.59 23.09 5.86
CA ASP A 35 6.67 22.13 5.66
C ASP A 35 6.10 20.72 5.39
N LEU A 36 6.88 19.91 4.67
CA LEU A 36 6.55 18.53 4.41
C LEU A 36 7.83 17.69 4.48
N ARG A 37 7.75 16.58 5.21
CA ARG A 37 8.83 15.63 5.36
C ARG A 37 8.39 14.26 4.89
N ILE A 38 9.32 13.54 4.27
CA ILE A 38 9.12 12.15 3.86
C ILE A 38 10.20 11.30 4.51
N LEU A 39 9.77 10.31 5.28
CA LEU A 39 10.67 9.33 5.88
C LEU A 39 10.35 7.95 5.28
N ASN A 40 11.38 7.27 4.80
CA ASN A 40 11.31 5.88 4.39
C ASN A 40 11.39 5.01 5.64
N ARG A 41 10.34 4.29 5.97
CA ARG A 41 10.29 3.36 7.09
C ARG A 41 10.58 1.95 6.59
N TYR A 42 11.54 1.31 7.22
CA TYR A 42 11.84 -0.10 6.98
C TYR A 42 11.60 -0.87 8.28
N ASP A 43 10.78 -1.90 8.20
CA ASP A 43 10.61 -2.92 9.21
C ASP A 43 11.31 -4.17 8.71
N VAL A 44 12.28 -4.69 9.48
CA VAL A 44 13.15 -5.79 9.05
C VAL A 44 13.13 -6.90 10.10
N SER A 45 13.02 -8.15 9.66
CA SER A 45 13.14 -9.33 10.51
C SER A 45 14.12 -10.34 9.91
N GLY A 46 14.69 -11.19 10.77
CA GLY A 46 15.64 -12.22 10.36
C GLY A 46 17.11 -11.77 10.41
N LEU A 47 17.42 -10.66 11.08
CA LEU A 47 18.78 -10.16 11.29
C LEU A 47 19.15 -10.11 12.77
N SER A 48 20.43 -10.26 13.07
CA SER A 48 21.01 -9.87 14.35
C SER A 48 21.08 -8.34 14.48
N GLY A 49 21.31 -7.83 15.69
CA GLY A 49 21.45 -6.40 15.91
C GLY A 49 22.61 -5.77 15.14
N GLU A 50 23.76 -6.46 15.05
CA GLU A 50 24.95 -6.00 14.33
C GLU A 50 24.70 -5.96 12.80
N GLU A 51 24.08 -7.00 12.26
CA GLU A 51 23.72 -7.07 10.84
C GLU A 51 22.71 -5.98 10.48
N PHE A 52 21.71 -5.73 11.34
CA PHE A 52 20.74 -4.68 11.14
C PHE A 52 21.39 -3.29 11.14
N GLU A 53 22.29 -3.00 12.10
CA GLU A 53 23.03 -1.72 12.11
C GLU A 53 23.88 -1.53 10.87
N ALA A 54 24.59 -2.58 10.42
CA ALA A 54 25.36 -2.53 9.18
C ALA A 54 24.44 -2.27 7.98
N ALA A 55 23.31 -2.98 7.88
CA ALA A 55 22.33 -2.80 6.81
C ALA A 55 21.73 -1.39 6.81
N ALA A 56 21.37 -0.86 7.98
CA ALA A 56 20.78 0.46 8.11
C ALA A 56 21.70 1.56 7.57
N ARG A 57 23.03 1.41 7.78
CA ARG A 57 24.01 2.41 7.36
C ARG A 57 24.51 2.28 5.92
N THR A 58 24.42 1.09 5.32
CA THR A 58 25.04 0.82 4.01
C THR A 58 24.06 0.47 2.91
N ILE A 59 22.88 -0.07 3.26
CA ILE A 59 21.86 -0.52 2.32
C ILE A 59 20.61 0.36 2.38
N LEU A 60 20.08 0.59 3.62
CA LEU A 60 18.82 1.30 3.79
C LEU A 60 18.98 2.82 3.75
N SER A 61 20.20 3.32 3.88
CA SER A 61 20.51 4.76 3.84
C SER A 61 21.82 5.06 3.11
N GLU A 62 21.95 6.31 2.68
CA GLU A 62 23.19 6.90 2.14
C GLU A 62 23.74 7.91 3.17
N PRO A 63 24.80 7.60 3.91
CA PRO A 63 25.29 8.41 5.05
C PRO A 63 25.54 9.89 4.75
N ASN A 64 25.87 10.22 3.50
CA ASN A 64 26.18 11.60 3.09
C ASN A 64 24.95 12.47 2.89
N VAL A 65 23.81 11.89 2.55
CA VAL A 65 22.57 12.59 2.14
C VAL A 65 21.36 12.24 2.97
N ASP A 66 21.47 11.24 3.87
CA ASP A 66 20.37 10.77 4.72
C ASP A 66 20.62 11.05 6.20
N ASN A 67 19.54 11.26 6.92
CA ASN A 67 19.43 11.09 8.36
C ASN A 67 18.80 9.75 8.63
N VAL A 68 19.33 9.03 9.61
CA VAL A 68 18.83 7.72 10.04
C VAL A 68 18.35 7.85 11.49
N TYR A 69 17.15 7.38 11.75
CA TYR A 69 16.52 7.42 13.07
C TYR A 69 16.10 6.02 13.47
N ASP A 70 16.25 5.71 14.74
CA ASP A 70 15.82 4.45 15.32
C ASP A 70 14.29 4.36 15.50
N GLU A 71 13.80 3.22 15.95
CA GLU A 71 12.38 2.95 16.14
C GLU A 71 11.69 3.84 17.18
N ASN A 72 12.46 4.48 18.08
CA ASN A 72 11.94 5.37 19.12
C ASN A 72 11.80 6.81 18.65
N TYR A 73 12.21 7.11 17.42
CA TYR A 73 12.12 8.45 16.86
C TYR A 73 10.68 8.96 16.81
N LYS A 74 10.49 10.14 17.37
CA LYS A 74 9.19 10.83 17.38
C LYS A 74 9.25 12.05 16.49
N ILE A 75 8.40 12.10 15.50
CA ILE A 75 8.18 13.32 14.71
C ILE A 75 7.47 14.33 15.64
N SER A 76 7.86 15.62 15.53
CA SER A 76 7.25 16.66 16.34
C SER A 76 5.72 16.68 16.20
N SER A 77 5.03 16.96 17.30
CA SER A 77 3.56 17.07 17.34
C SER A 77 2.99 18.25 16.52
N GLU A 78 3.87 19.10 15.97
CA GLU A 78 3.47 20.16 15.02
C GLU A 78 3.13 19.60 13.63
N TYR A 79 3.43 18.30 13.37
CA TYR A 79 3.15 17.65 12.10
C TYR A 79 1.96 16.71 12.22
N HIS A 80 1.10 16.75 11.23
CA HIS A 80 0.14 15.69 10.95
C HIS A 80 0.87 14.55 10.25
N VAL A 81 0.86 13.36 10.84
CA VAL A 81 1.67 12.23 10.38
C VAL A 81 0.77 11.08 9.94
N PHE A 82 1.06 10.53 8.79
CA PHE A 82 0.47 9.28 8.31
C PHE A 82 1.49 8.51 7.48
N ALA A 83 1.21 7.24 7.24
CA ALA A 83 2.08 6.42 6.40
C ALA A 83 1.27 5.74 5.29
N THR A 84 1.94 5.42 4.19
CA THR A 84 1.39 4.65 3.08
C THR A 84 2.25 3.43 2.81
N GLU A 85 1.62 2.32 2.45
CA GLU A 85 2.27 1.06 2.06
C GLU A 85 1.56 0.46 0.85
N PHE A 86 2.23 -0.45 0.14
CA PHE A 86 1.57 -1.22 -0.90
C PHE A 86 0.52 -2.18 -0.33
N LEU A 87 -0.51 -2.45 -1.12
CA LEU A 87 -1.52 -3.46 -0.78
C LEU A 87 -0.87 -4.86 -0.70
N PRO A 88 -1.36 -5.74 0.18
CA PRO A 88 -0.93 -7.12 0.20
C PRO A 88 -1.05 -7.77 -1.19
N GLY A 89 0.04 -8.41 -1.64
CA GLY A 89 0.11 -9.01 -2.98
C GLY A 89 0.64 -8.07 -4.07
N GLN A 90 0.76 -6.78 -3.82
CA GLN A 90 1.47 -5.86 -4.71
C GLN A 90 2.99 -6.01 -4.52
N TYR A 91 3.73 -5.86 -5.62
CA TYR A 91 5.18 -5.93 -5.59
C TYR A 91 5.78 -4.63 -5.08
N ASP A 92 6.42 -4.71 -3.91
CA ASP A 92 7.19 -3.59 -3.34
C ASP A 92 8.65 -3.70 -3.76
N GLN A 93 9.00 -2.98 -4.82
CA GLN A 93 10.37 -2.97 -5.37
C GLN A 93 11.39 -2.50 -4.33
N ARG A 94 11.06 -1.55 -3.46
CA ARG A 94 11.99 -1.01 -2.46
C ARG A 94 12.25 -2.04 -1.36
N ALA A 95 11.22 -2.68 -0.84
CA ALA A 95 11.35 -3.74 0.15
C ALA A 95 12.12 -4.94 -0.42
N ASP A 96 11.80 -5.36 -1.65
CA ASP A 96 12.45 -6.47 -2.32
C ASP A 96 13.94 -6.19 -2.58
N SER A 97 14.29 -5.03 -3.14
CA SER A 97 15.68 -4.63 -3.37
C SER A 97 16.46 -4.51 -2.08
N ALA A 98 15.87 -3.93 -1.03
CA ALA A 98 16.51 -3.84 0.28
C ALA A 98 16.81 -5.24 0.84
N SER A 99 15.84 -6.15 0.80
CA SER A 99 15.99 -7.54 1.23
C SER A 99 17.12 -8.27 0.48
N GLN A 100 17.20 -8.10 -0.85
CA GLN A 100 18.27 -8.69 -1.66
C GLN A 100 19.65 -8.12 -1.32
N CYS A 101 19.76 -6.79 -1.21
CA CYS A 101 21.03 -6.13 -0.90
C CYS A 101 21.52 -6.51 0.51
N VAL A 102 20.60 -6.62 1.48
CA VAL A 102 20.97 -7.06 2.84
C VAL A 102 21.44 -8.51 2.82
N GLN A 103 20.80 -9.40 2.07
CA GLN A 103 21.27 -10.78 1.90
C GLN A 103 22.71 -10.83 1.33
N LEU A 104 22.99 -10.00 0.34
CA LEU A 104 24.34 -9.91 -0.23
C LEU A 104 25.37 -9.38 0.78
N LEU A 105 24.98 -8.43 1.61
CA LEU A 105 25.84 -7.86 2.66
C LEU A 105 26.17 -8.90 3.74
N THR A 106 25.16 -9.62 4.21
CA THR A 106 25.31 -10.58 5.32
C THR A 106 25.80 -11.95 4.86
N GLN A 107 25.64 -12.28 3.57
CA GLN A 107 25.88 -13.61 3.00
C GLN A 107 25.09 -14.74 3.71
N GLY A 108 23.98 -14.36 4.36
CA GLY A 108 23.09 -15.24 5.12
C GLY A 108 21.77 -15.52 4.41
N GLU A 109 20.78 -15.87 5.20
CA GLU A 109 19.40 -16.00 4.71
C GLU A 109 18.83 -14.65 4.32
N ARG A 110 17.90 -14.67 3.37
CA ARG A 110 17.23 -13.45 2.91
C ARG A 110 16.29 -12.93 4.00
N PRO A 111 16.50 -11.71 4.55
CA PRO A 111 15.63 -11.16 5.56
C PRO A 111 14.28 -10.76 4.97
N GLN A 112 13.25 -10.77 5.81
CA GLN A 112 11.99 -10.13 5.45
C GLN A 112 12.11 -8.62 5.67
N VAL A 113 11.66 -7.85 4.69
CA VAL A 113 11.62 -6.38 4.75
C VAL A 113 10.23 -5.92 4.35
N ALA A 114 9.63 -5.08 5.18
CA ALA A 114 8.44 -4.31 4.84
C ALA A 114 8.82 -2.83 4.76
N TYR A 115 8.25 -2.15 3.78
CA TYR A 115 8.50 -0.74 3.56
C TYR A 115 7.20 0.07 3.67
N ALA A 116 7.30 1.25 4.23
CA ALA A 116 6.25 2.24 4.18
C ALA A 116 6.83 3.65 4.06
N LYS A 117 6.13 4.52 3.36
CA LYS A 117 6.48 5.93 3.27
C LYS A 117 5.71 6.69 4.34
N VAL A 118 6.43 7.27 5.29
CA VAL A 118 5.86 8.14 6.33
C VAL A 118 5.89 9.58 5.83
N ILE A 119 4.75 10.22 5.84
CA ILE A 119 4.54 11.58 5.39
C ILE A 119 4.13 12.43 6.59
N ALA A 120 4.89 13.48 6.83
CA ALA A 120 4.63 14.42 7.91
C ALA A 120 4.40 15.80 7.31
N VAL A 121 3.21 16.36 7.51
CA VAL A 121 2.77 17.63 6.95
C VAL A 121 2.60 18.63 8.10
N LYS A 122 3.27 19.77 8.01
CA LYS A 122 3.12 20.89 8.95
C LYS A 122 2.30 22.00 8.30
N GLY A 123 1.36 22.57 9.04
CA GLY A 123 0.52 23.68 8.63
C GLY A 123 -0.77 23.73 9.45
N ASP A 124 -1.47 24.84 9.35
CA ASP A 124 -2.83 24.98 9.92
C ASP A 124 -3.84 24.33 8.97
N LEU A 125 -4.01 23.02 9.14
CA LEU A 125 -4.82 22.17 8.27
C LEU A 125 -5.97 21.53 9.05
N SER A 126 -7.15 21.65 8.51
CA SER A 126 -8.34 20.95 9.03
C SER A 126 -8.28 19.44 8.78
N GLU A 127 -9.10 18.68 9.50
CA GLU A 127 -9.24 17.23 9.28
C GLU A 127 -9.70 16.90 7.85
N GLU A 128 -10.61 17.73 7.27
CA GLU A 128 -11.04 17.55 5.89
C GLU A 128 -9.91 17.76 4.88
N GLU A 129 -9.03 18.73 5.12
CA GLU A 129 -7.87 18.98 4.27
C GLU A 129 -6.85 17.85 4.39
N MET A 130 -6.65 17.30 5.59
CA MET A 130 -5.82 16.13 5.80
C MET A 130 -6.38 14.88 5.10
N GLU A 131 -7.70 14.67 5.11
CA GLU A 131 -8.31 13.58 4.35
C GLU A 131 -8.17 13.79 2.82
N LYS A 132 -8.28 15.02 2.32
CA LYS A 132 -7.99 15.32 0.91
C LYS A 132 -6.54 15.00 0.54
N ILE A 133 -5.58 15.33 1.42
CA ILE A 133 -4.16 15.01 1.22
C ILE A 133 -3.97 13.49 1.14
N LYS A 134 -4.51 12.74 2.09
CA LYS A 134 -4.42 11.27 2.11
C LYS A 134 -5.02 10.64 0.84
N ASN A 135 -6.22 11.06 0.47
CA ASN A 135 -6.92 10.57 -0.73
C ASN A 135 -6.18 10.94 -2.03
N TYR A 136 -5.45 12.05 -2.05
CA TYR A 136 -4.63 12.44 -3.20
C TYR A 136 -3.36 11.60 -3.32
N ILE A 137 -2.74 11.24 -2.19
CA ILE A 137 -1.46 10.52 -2.15
C ILE A 137 -1.67 9.00 -2.28
N VAL A 138 -2.73 8.46 -1.68
CA VAL A 138 -3.01 7.03 -1.69
C VAL A 138 -3.73 6.64 -2.98
N ASN A 139 -3.07 5.83 -3.80
CA ASN A 139 -3.74 5.19 -4.93
C ASN A 139 -4.39 3.88 -4.44
N PRO A 140 -5.74 3.80 -4.35
CA PRO A 140 -6.43 2.65 -3.76
C PRO A 140 -6.29 1.34 -4.57
N VAL A 141 -5.76 1.41 -5.79
CA VAL A 141 -5.50 0.24 -6.65
C VAL A 141 -4.22 -0.47 -6.24
N GLU A 142 -3.23 0.25 -5.69
CA GLU A 142 -1.91 -0.30 -5.39
C GLU A 142 -1.46 -0.07 -3.94
N SER A 143 -2.05 0.90 -3.24
CA SER A 143 -1.59 1.32 -1.91
C SER A 143 -2.73 1.58 -0.94
N ARG A 144 -2.37 1.65 0.34
CA ARG A 144 -3.28 1.97 1.45
C ARG A 144 -2.56 2.78 2.53
N LEU A 145 -3.32 3.31 3.47
CA LEU A 145 -2.74 3.84 4.71
C LEU A 145 -2.13 2.70 5.53
N ALA A 146 -0.91 2.91 6.00
CA ALA A 146 -0.19 1.98 6.84
C ALA A 146 -0.38 2.32 8.33
N SER A 147 -0.39 1.30 9.20
CA SER A 147 -0.31 1.52 10.64
C SER A 147 1.03 2.16 11.01
N MET A 148 1.01 3.08 11.97
CA MET A 148 2.24 3.62 12.57
C MET A 148 2.82 2.71 13.64
N GLU A 149 2.06 1.75 14.13
CA GLU A 149 2.53 0.77 15.10
C GLU A 149 3.53 -0.19 14.48
N LYS A 150 4.53 -0.59 15.25
CA LYS A 150 5.51 -1.58 14.80
C LYS A 150 4.88 -2.97 14.88
N PRO A 151 4.88 -3.76 13.78
CA PRO A 151 4.33 -5.10 13.80
C PRO A 151 5.21 -6.05 14.63
N GLU A 152 4.61 -7.05 15.24
CA GLU A 152 5.34 -8.10 15.96
C GLU A 152 6.03 -9.08 14.99
N THR A 153 5.43 -9.32 13.83
CA THR A 153 5.94 -10.18 12.75
C THR A 153 5.67 -9.55 11.39
N LEU A 154 6.52 -9.88 10.42
CA LEU A 154 6.33 -9.51 9.01
C LEU A 154 5.68 -10.65 8.19
N ASP A 155 5.30 -11.75 8.84
CA ASP A 155 4.58 -12.82 8.17
C ASP A 155 3.21 -12.33 7.68
N MET A 156 3.00 -12.44 6.38
CA MET A 156 1.69 -12.08 5.82
C MET A 156 0.64 -13.12 6.23
N LYS A 157 -0.37 -12.67 6.97
CA LYS A 157 -1.60 -13.44 7.13
C LYS A 157 -2.43 -13.22 5.88
N ILE A 158 -2.50 -14.24 5.04
CA ILE A 158 -3.36 -14.24 3.86
C ILE A 158 -4.66 -14.91 4.28
N ASP A 159 -5.75 -14.15 4.28
CA ASP A 159 -7.07 -14.75 4.41
C ASP A 159 -7.36 -15.59 3.18
N VAL A 160 -7.79 -16.82 3.39
CA VAL A 160 -8.23 -17.68 2.29
C VAL A 160 -9.46 -17.04 1.68
N PRO A 161 -9.45 -16.69 0.38
CA PRO A 161 -10.63 -16.11 -0.25
C PRO A 161 -11.81 -17.06 -0.16
N ALA A 162 -13.01 -16.49 0.00
CA ALA A 162 -14.22 -17.28 -0.07
C ALA A 162 -14.34 -17.96 -1.45
N ASP A 163 -14.97 -19.13 -1.48
CA ASP A 163 -15.28 -19.80 -2.74
C ASP A 163 -16.07 -18.89 -3.69
N VAL A 164 -15.86 -19.07 -4.98
CA VAL A 164 -16.60 -18.33 -6.01
C VAL A 164 -18.10 -18.58 -5.84
N LYS A 165 -18.88 -17.52 -5.72
CA LYS A 165 -20.34 -17.63 -5.56
C LYS A 165 -20.96 -18.19 -6.84
N ARG A 166 -21.79 -19.20 -6.69
CA ARG A 166 -22.64 -19.69 -7.79
C ARG A 166 -23.87 -18.81 -7.91
N VAL A 167 -24.28 -18.56 -9.14
CA VAL A 167 -25.53 -17.85 -9.45
C VAL A 167 -26.67 -18.89 -9.43
N THR A 168 -27.08 -19.26 -8.23
CA THR A 168 -27.99 -20.37 -7.99
C THR A 168 -29.34 -20.17 -8.68
N GLY A 169 -29.75 -21.15 -9.46
CA GLY A 169 -31.03 -21.19 -10.15
C GLY A 169 -31.01 -20.50 -11.51
N MET A 170 -29.89 -19.88 -11.94
CA MET A 170 -29.82 -19.12 -13.19
C MET A 170 -30.25 -19.94 -14.41
N ILE A 171 -29.92 -21.21 -14.48
CA ILE A 171 -30.32 -22.09 -15.60
C ILE A 171 -31.85 -22.25 -15.74
N SER A 172 -32.61 -21.95 -14.67
CA SER A 172 -34.06 -22.06 -14.64
C SER A 172 -34.77 -20.72 -14.75
N TRP A 173 -34.02 -19.60 -14.79
CA TRP A 173 -34.63 -18.26 -14.80
C TRP A 173 -35.33 -17.98 -16.13
N SER A 174 -36.47 -17.30 -16.02
CA SER A 174 -37.13 -16.67 -17.16
C SER A 174 -36.29 -15.51 -17.71
N ASP A 175 -36.64 -15.02 -18.90
CA ASP A 175 -35.99 -13.83 -19.46
C ASP A 175 -36.23 -12.58 -18.62
N GLU A 176 -37.35 -12.50 -17.89
CA GLU A 176 -37.65 -11.39 -16.99
C GLU A 176 -36.73 -11.40 -15.78
N GLU A 177 -36.57 -12.52 -15.11
CA GLU A 177 -35.64 -12.70 -13.99
C GLU A 177 -34.19 -12.45 -14.39
N LEU A 178 -33.82 -12.92 -15.57
CA LEU A 178 -32.48 -12.69 -16.12
C LEU A 178 -32.23 -11.21 -16.43
N ARG A 179 -33.26 -10.48 -16.92
CA ARG A 179 -33.17 -9.02 -17.15
C ARG A 179 -33.03 -8.23 -15.86
N GLU A 180 -33.75 -8.61 -14.82
CA GLU A 180 -33.61 -8.01 -13.50
C GLU A 180 -32.19 -8.19 -12.97
N TYR A 181 -31.64 -9.41 -13.03
CA TYR A 181 -30.26 -9.70 -12.65
C TYR A 181 -29.26 -8.90 -13.49
N TYR A 182 -29.43 -8.88 -14.81
CA TYR A 182 -28.59 -8.09 -15.73
C TYR A 182 -28.54 -6.60 -15.31
N GLY A 183 -29.67 -6.02 -14.98
CA GLY A 183 -29.78 -4.62 -14.57
C GLY A 183 -29.06 -4.29 -13.25
N THR A 184 -28.88 -5.28 -12.37
CA THR A 184 -28.22 -5.09 -11.06
C THR A 184 -26.69 -5.27 -11.12
N MET A 185 -26.18 -6.02 -12.11
CA MET A 185 -24.78 -6.47 -12.12
C MET A 185 -23.85 -5.55 -12.90
N GLY A 186 -24.35 -4.66 -13.76
CA GLY A 186 -23.53 -3.75 -14.54
C GLY A 186 -22.54 -4.46 -15.49
N PHE A 187 -22.94 -5.58 -16.08
CA PHE A 187 -22.11 -6.33 -17.00
C PHE A 187 -21.70 -5.53 -18.24
N ALA A 188 -20.47 -5.71 -18.69
CA ALA A 188 -19.94 -5.17 -19.94
C ALA A 188 -20.27 -6.09 -21.15
N MET A 189 -21.45 -6.69 -21.15
CA MET A 189 -21.97 -7.56 -22.23
C MET A 189 -23.42 -7.19 -22.53
N THR A 190 -23.95 -7.64 -23.66
CA THR A 190 -25.37 -7.44 -23.99
C THR A 190 -26.26 -8.40 -23.21
N PHE A 191 -27.57 -8.12 -23.15
CA PHE A 191 -28.53 -9.04 -22.55
C PHE A 191 -28.58 -10.37 -23.32
N GLU A 192 -28.48 -10.30 -24.65
CA GLU A 192 -28.45 -11.46 -25.53
C GLU A 192 -27.26 -12.38 -25.24
N ASP A 193 -26.09 -11.81 -24.93
CA ASP A 193 -24.91 -12.58 -24.52
C ASP A 193 -25.13 -13.30 -23.19
N LEU A 194 -25.78 -12.63 -22.20
CA LEU A 194 -26.09 -13.24 -20.92
C LEU A 194 -27.14 -14.36 -21.07
N ALA A 195 -28.16 -14.14 -21.92
CA ALA A 195 -29.15 -15.17 -22.24
C ALA A 195 -28.50 -16.40 -22.91
N PHE A 196 -27.58 -16.16 -23.85
CA PHE A 196 -26.79 -17.24 -24.44
C PHE A 196 -25.95 -18.00 -23.39
N CYS A 197 -25.32 -17.29 -22.44
CA CYS A 197 -24.61 -17.93 -21.35
C CYS A 197 -25.54 -18.80 -20.49
N ARG A 198 -26.71 -18.30 -20.10
CA ARG A 198 -27.70 -19.10 -19.35
C ARG A 198 -28.06 -20.37 -20.09
N ASP A 199 -28.39 -20.24 -21.38
CA ASP A 199 -28.84 -21.36 -22.22
C ASP A 199 -27.71 -22.39 -22.39
N TYR A 200 -26.46 -21.95 -22.57
CA TYR A 200 -25.30 -22.85 -22.60
C TYR A 200 -25.14 -23.64 -21.29
N PHE A 201 -25.20 -22.94 -20.14
CA PHE A 201 -25.10 -23.63 -18.85
C PHE A 201 -26.27 -24.55 -18.58
N ARG A 202 -27.47 -24.24 -19.07
CA ARG A 202 -28.65 -25.12 -18.98
C ARG A 202 -28.53 -26.36 -19.87
N ASP A 203 -28.20 -26.16 -21.16
CA ASP A 203 -28.37 -27.17 -22.19
C ASP A 203 -27.12 -28.07 -22.38
N GLU A 204 -25.92 -27.49 -22.12
CA GLU A 204 -24.65 -28.19 -22.30
C GLU A 204 -23.99 -28.57 -20.97
N GLU A 205 -23.85 -27.62 -20.04
CA GLU A 205 -23.14 -27.85 -18.78
C GLU A 205 -24.03 -28.49 -17.68
N HIS A 206 -25.33 -28.34 -17.77
CA HIS A 206 -26.33 -28.83 -16.80
C HIS A 206 -26.04 -28.42 -15.35
N ARG A 207 -25.51 -27.20 -15.14
CA ARG A 207 -25.17 -26.62 -13.84
C ARG A 207 -25.29 -25.12 -13.85
N ASP A 208 -25.50 -24.53 -12.67
CA ASP A 208 -25.45 -23.10 -12.52
C ASP A 208 -24.00 -22.56 -12.72
N PRO A 209 -23.85 -21.37 -13.34
CA PRO A 209 -22.54 -20.72 -13.48
C PRO A 209 -21.99 -20.21 -12.13
N SER A 210 -20.68 -20.01 -12.12
CA SER A 210 -19.95 -19.43 -10.99
C SER A 210 -19.25 -18.14 -11.41
#